data_4be8eeb30ddc816e3ba67dbc91c0a72f
#
_entry.id   4be8eeb30ddc816e3ba67dbc91c0a72f
#
_cell.length_a   1.000
_cell.length_b   1.000
_cell.length_c   1.000
_cell.angle_alpha   90.00
_cell.angle_beta   90.00
_cell.angle_gamma   90.00
#
_symmetry.space_group_name_H-M   'P 1'
#
loop_
_entity.id
_entity.type
_entity.pdbx_description
1 polymer ?
#
loop_
_entity_poly.entity_id
_entity_poly.type
_entity_poly.pdbx_seq_one_letter_code
_entity_poly.pdbx_strand_id
1 'polypeptide(L)'
;MANSKLNPLPRLGIKLLPGGILDYVQTEDRKFIRYGYWEKGDKGTVIILPGRTEYIEKYNTVIQEFLDRNFSVLCIDWRGQGLSQRPHGRTDIGHVKNFFEYQMDLETILENLKDTLDNRPKILFSHSMGGCIGLRYLLRDNTFKCSIFSAPLWGLPVSEFTISILIPIFNLAISMGLGLVAYPYKIDGFNILTKPFEKNVLTKNLSLIHI
;
A
#
# COMPACT_ATOMS: atom_id res chain seq x y z
N MET A 1 -18.30 9.19 14.39
CA MET A 1 -18.39 10.34 13.46
C MET A 1 -16.97 10.67 13.05
N ALA A 2 -16.53 10.17 11.90
CA ALA A 2 -15.18 10.37 11.38
C ALA A 2 -14.98 11.82 10.96
N ASN A 3 -13.85 12.35 11.34
CA ASN A 3 -13.49 13.77 11.25
C ASN A 3 -13.26 14.16 9.78
N SER A 4 -14.20 14.89 9.19
CA SER A 4 -14.18 15.41 7.81
C SER A 4 -13.01 16.36 7.47
N LYS A 5 -12.06 16.52 8.38
CA LYS A 5 -10.88 17.40 8.22
C LYS A 5 -9.66 16.75 7.57
N LEU A 6 -9.69 15.45 7.27
CA LEU A 6 -8.55 14.72 6.69
C LEU A 6 -8.65 14.51 5.17
N ASN A 7 -9.55 15.20 4.49
CA ASN A 7 -9.75 15.01 3.06
C ASN A 7 -9.13 16.18 2.26
N PRO A 8 -7.85 16.11 1.85
CA PRO A 8 -7.29 17.01 0.86
C PRO A 8 -7.19 16.31 -0.50
N LEU A 9 -8.31 15.89 -1.08
CA LEU A 9 -8.35 15.55 -2.47
C LEU A 9 -9.32 16.46 -3.20
N PRO A 10 -8.82 17.38 -4.03
CA PRO A 10 -9.20 17.36 -5.42
C PRO A 10 -8.12 17.88 -6.39
N ARG A 11 -6.84 17.69 -6.13
CA ARG A 11 -5.81 18.34 -6.99
C ARG A 11 -5.39 17.52 -8.20
N LEU A 12 -5.81 16.28 -8.38
CA LEU A 12 -5.21 15.39 -9.38
C LEU A 12 -6.17 14.78 -10.39
N GLY A 13 -7.44 15.12 -10.39
CA GLY A 13 -8.39 14.65 -11.42
C GLY A 13 -8.65 13.14 -11.46
N ILE A 14 -8.02 12.36 -10.59
CA ILE A 14 -8.24 10.92 -10.51
C ILE A 14 -9.45 10.71 -9.61
N LYS A 15 -10.54 10.28 -10.24
CA LYS A 15 -11.77 9.95 -9.51
C LYS A 15 -11.65 8.52 -9.00
N LEU A 16 -12.03 8.35 -7.73
CA LEU A 16 -12.27 7.02 -7.19
C LEU A 16 -13.36 6.32 -7.99
N LEU A 17 -13.26 4.99 -8.07
CA LEU A 17 -14.33 4.17 -8.63
C LEU A 17 -15.62 4.36 -7.82
N PRO A 18 -16.77 4.71 -8.47
CA PRO A 18 -18.03 4.90 -7.77
C PRO A 18 -18.49 3.65 -7.01
N GLY A 19 -19.36 3.86 -6.01
CA GLY A 19 -20.00 2.76 -5.27
C GLY A 19 -19.18 2.16 -4.14
N GLY A 20 -17.96 2.65 -3.90
CA GLY A 20 -17.15 2.24 -2.76
C GLY A 20 -17.31 3.16 -1.54
N ILE A 21 -17.04 2.61 -0.37
CA ILE A 21 -16.90 3.33 0.89
C ILE A 21 -15.42 3.56 1.12
N LEU A 22 -15.03 4.82 1.34
CA LEU A 22 -13.68 5.18 1.78
C LEU A 22 -13.73 5.58 3.24
N ASP A 23 -12.87 4.98 4.02
CA ASP A 23 -12.77 5.30 5.44
C ASP A 23 -11.36 5.07 5.97
N TYR A 24 -11.16 5.35 7.25
CA TYR A 24 -9.91 5.21 7.96
C TYR A 24 -10.08 4.35 9.19
N VAL A 25 -9.11 3.47 9.43
CA VAL A 25 -8.96 2.81 10.73
C VAL A 25 -7.79 3.44 11.48
N GLN A 26 -7.88 3.47 12.79
CA GLN A 26 -6.77 3.88 13.64
C GLN A 26 -6.07 2.66 14.19
N THR A 27 -4.77 2.56 13.93
CA THR A 27 -3.91 1.49 14.45
C THR A 27 -3.58 1.70 15.92
N GLU A 28 -3.05 0.68 16.58
CA GLU A 28 -2.61 0.71 17.98
C GLU A 28 -1.57 1.84 18.22
N ASP A 29 -0.66 2.06 17.29
CA ASP A 29 0.31 3.16 17.31
C ASP A 29 -0.28 4.51 16.86
N ARG A 30 -1.63 4.62 16.82
CA ARG A 30 -2.41 5.82 16.53
C ARG A 30 -2.19 6.41 15.13
N LYS A 31 -1.89 5.58 14.15
CA LYS A 31 -1.84 6.00 12.75
C LYS A 31 -3.19 5.78 12.09
N PHE A 32 -3.58 6.70 11.21
CA PHE A 32 -4.78 6.56 10.40
C PHE A 32 -4.41 5.92 9.06
N ILE A 33 -4.98 4.75 8.82
CA ILE A 33 -4.77 3.95 7.61
C ILE A 33 -6.05 3.98 6.80
N ARG A 34 -5.94 4.44 5.55
CA ARG A 34 -7.06 4.55 4.62
C ARG A 34 -7.32 3.21 3.96
N TYR A 35 -8.59 2.89 3.80
CA TYR A 35 -9.04 1.79 2.96
C TYR A 35 -10.22 2.20 2.09
N GLY A 36 -10.46 1.43 1.03
CA GLY A 36 -11.66 1.49 0.21
C GLY A 36 -12.30 0.13 0.16
N TYR A 37 -13.61 0.07 0.34
CA TYR A 37 -14.38 -1.16 0.26
C TYR A 37 -15.53 -1.02 -0.72
N TRP A 38 -15.63 -1.92 -1.67
CA TRP A 38 -16.69 -2.04 -2.65
C TRP A 38 -17.42 -3.35 -2.40
N GLU A 39 -18.61 -3.26 -1.86
CA GLU A 39 -19.47 -4.42 -1.70
C GLU A 39 -20.15 -4.77 -3.02
N LYS A 40 -20.09 -6.03 -3.40
CA LYS A 40 -20.83 -6.56 -4.55
C LYS A 40 -21.13 -8.03 -4.30
N GLY A 41 -20.95 -8.93 -5.01
CA GLY A 41 -21.40 -10.30 -5.01
C GLY A 41 -21.04 -11.16 -3.79
N ASP A 42 -21.31 -12.43 -3.93
CA ASP A 42 -21.22 -13.48 -2.92
C ASP A 42 -20.01 -14.43 -3.09
N LYS A 43 -19.25 -14.27 -4.17
CA LYS A 43 -18.10 -15.16 -4.46
C LYS A 43 -16.95 -15.02 -3.48
N GLY A 44 -16.89 -13.91 -2.75
CA GLY A 44 -15.84 -13.63 -1.79
C GLY A 44 -15.40 -12.18 -1.83
N THR A 45 -14.43 -11.84 -0.98
CA THR A 45 -13.79 -10.50 -0.95
C THR A 45 -12.33 -10.62 -1.36
N VAL A 46 -11.95 -9.86 -2.37
CA VAL A 46 -10.55 -9.71 -2.78
C VAL A 46 -9.93 -8.57 -1.99
N ILE A 47 -8.91 -8.87 -1.21
CA ILE A 47 -8.12 -7.89 -0.47
C ILE A 47 -6.88 -7.54 -1.29
N ILE A 48 -6.82 -6.30 -1.78
CA ILE A 48 -5.72 -5.79 -2.61
C ILE A 48 -4.68 -5.13 -1.72
N LEU A 49 -3.45 -5.65 -1.79
CA LEU A 49 -2.26 -5.12 -1.13
C LEU A 49 -1.36 -4.43 -2.17
N PRO A 50 -1.38 -3.10 -2.26
CA PRO A 50 -0.59 -2.34 -3.22
C PRO A 50 0.92 -2.43 -3.01
N GLY A 51 1.67 -2.10 -4.05
CA GLY A 51 3.11 -1.95 -4.00
C GLY A 51 3.56 -0.64 -3.33
N ARG A 52 4.87 -0.41 -3.32
CA ARG A 52 5.45 0.85 -2.84
C ARG A 52 5.09 1.99 -3.80
N THR A 53 4.77 3.16 -3.24
CA THR A 53 4.34 4.37 -3.98
C THR A 53 3.04 4.20 -4.75
N GLU A 54 2.25 3.22 -4.39
CA GLU A 54 0.93 2.98 -4.96
C GLU A 54 -0.18 3.38 -3.98
N TYR A 55 -1.39 3.52 -4.50
CA TYR A 55 -2.55 4.04 -3.77
C TYR A 55 -3.84 3.48 -4.38
N ILE A 56 -4.93 3.59 -3.65
CA ILE A 56 -6.21 2.94 -3.99
C ILE A 56 -6.67 3.27 -5.40
N GLU A 57 -6.67 4.53 -5.81
CA GLU A 57 -7.19 4.99 -7.10
C GLU A 57 -6.43 4.41 -8.30
N LYS A 58 -5.16 4.03 -8.10
CA LYS A 58 -4.37 3.34 -9.12
C LYS A 58 -4.95 1.98 -9.49
N TYR A 59 -5.68 1.37 -8.56
CA TYR A 59 -6.29 0.06 -8.73
C TYR A 59 -7.72 0.10 -9.26
N ASN A 60 -8.27 1.25 -9.63
CA ASN A 60 -9.65 1.38 -10.10
C ASN A 60 -10.03 0.34 -11.16
N THR A 61 -9.18 0.12 -12.17
CA THR A 61 -9.43 -0.87 -13.21
C THR A 61 -9.43 -2.30 -12.65
N VAL A 62 -8.48 -2.62 -11.78
CA VAL A 62 -8.39 -3.96 -11.15
C VAL A 62 -9.59 -4.19 -10.23
N ILE A 63 -9.99 -3.18 -9.47
CA ILE A 63 -11.17 -3.22 -8.62
C ILE A 63 -12.41 -3.49 -9.46
N GLN A 64 -12.61 -2.73 -10.55
CA GLN A 64 -13.75 -2.92 -11.46
C GLN A 64 -13.77 -4.33 -12.05
N GLU A 65 -12.65 -4.86 -12.48
CA GLU A 65 -12.53 -6.20 -13.02
C GLU A 65 -12.95 -7.31 -12.02
N PHE A 66 -12.64 -7.16 -10.74
CA PHE A 66 -13.11 -8.07 -9.71
C PHE A 66 -14.60 -7.90 -9.41
N LEU A 67 -15.08 -6.66 -9.36
CA LEU A 67 -16.51 -6.37 -9.18
C LEU A 67 -17.36 -6.96 -10.32
N ASP A 68 -16.89 -6.86 -11.57
CA ASP A 68 -17.59 -7.42 -12.74
C ASP A 68 -17.64 -8.96 -12.71
N ARG A 69 -16.73 -9.58 -11.96
CA ARG A 69 -16.72 -11.03 -11.70
C ARG A 69 -17.47 -11.44 -10.44
N ASN A 70 -18.20 -10.52 -9.84
CA ASN A 70 -19.06 -10.75 -8.67
C ASN A 70 -18.27 -10.98 -7.36
N PHE A 71 -17.09 -10.37 -7.23
CA PHE A 71 -16.35 -10.28 -5.97
C PHE A 71 -16.57 -8.91 -5.32
N SER A 72 -16.58 -8.86 -4.00
CA SER A 72 -16.36 -7.62 -3.25
C SER A 72 -14.85 -7.31 -3.21
N VAL A 73 -14.49 -6.07 -3.03
CA VAL A 73 -13.08 -5.65 -3.05
C VAL A 73 -12.77 -4.74 -1.87
N LEU A 74 -11.70 -5.05 -1.17
CA LEU A 74 -11.05 -4.19 -0.18
C LEU A 74 -9.67 -3.80 -0.71
N CYS A 75 -9.37 -2.51 -0.78
CA CYS A 75 -8.06 -2.00 -1.17
C CYS A 75 -7.56 -1.01 -0.11
N ILE A 76 -6.27 -1.00 0.15
CA ILE A 76 -5.68 -0.20 1.23
C ILE A 76 -4.63 0.77 0.70
N ASP A 77 -4.46 1.89 1.39
CA ASP A 77 -3.25 2.72 1.29
C ASP A 77 -2.35 2.38 2.50
N TRP A 78 -1.16 1.90 2.25
CA TRP A 78 -0.20 1.64 3.33
C TRP A 78 0.16 2.92 4.09
N ARG A 79 0.52 2.81 5.38
CA ARG A 79 1.10 3.94 6.12
C ARG A 79 2.21 4.61 5.32
N GLY A 80 2.28 5.92 5.34
CA GLY A 80 3.25 6.68 4.58
C GLY A 80 3.02 6.75 3.08
N GLN A 81 1.93 6.19 2.57
CA GLN A 81 1.61 6.16 1.13
C GLN A 81 0.15 6.57 0.89
N GLY A 82 -0.18 6.89 -0.36
CA GLY A 82 -1.52 7.33 -0.73
C GLY A 82 -2.01 8.46 0.17
N LEU A 83 -3.20 8.29 0.74
CA LEU A 83 -3.81 9.21 1.70
C LEU A 83 -3.80 8.69 3.14
N SER A 84 -3.16 7.56 3.40
CA SER A 84 -2.88 7.13 4.77
C SER A 84 -1.93 8.10 5.46
N GLN A 85 -1.99 8.13 6.79
CA GLN A 85 -1.18 9.05 7.58
C GLN A 85 0.32 8.89 7.27
N ARG A 86 0.96 10.03 7.02
CA ARG A 86 2.40 10.09 6.79
C ARG A 86 3.16 10.45 8.06
N PRO A 87 4.34 9.88 8.26
CA PRO A 87 5.18 10.29 9.39
C PRO A 87 5.57 11.76 9.22
N HIS A 88 5.59 12.48 10.31
CA HIS A 88 6.05 13.87 10.38
C HIS A 88 5.34 14.87 9.44
N GLY A 89 4.15 14.54 8.91
CA GLY A 89 3.38 15.39 8.01
C GLY A 89 4.00 15.63 6.62
N ARG A 90 5.09 14.97 6.29
CA ARG A 90 5.78 15.10 5.00
C ARG A 90 5.14 14.18 3.96
N THR A 91 4.74 14.76 2.84
CA THR A 91 4.06 14.04 1.75
C THR A 91 5.03 13.37 0.76
N ASP A 92 6.29 13.75 0.79
CA ASP A 92 7.35 13.26 -0.09
C ASP A 92 8.11 12.04 0.47
N ILE A 93 7.86 11.69 1.74
CA ILE A 93 8.56 10.59 2.41
C ILE A 93 7.57 9.48 2.76
N GLY A 94 7.77 8.31 2.16
CA GLY A 94 7.11 7.06 2.54
C GLY A 94 7.95 6.30 3.57
N HIS A 95 8.03 6.81 4.80
CA HIS A 95 8.82 6.21 5.86
C HIS A 95 7.99 5.24 6.70
N VAL A 96 8.60 4.15 7.08
CA VAL A 96 8.13 3.19 8.09
C VAL A 96 9.29 2.93 9.03
N LYS A 97 9.05 2.95 10.34
CA LYS A 97 10.11 2.72 11.33
C LYS A 97 10.52 1.25 11.36
N ASN A 98 9.55 0.37 11.23
CA ASN A 98 9.75 -1.06 11.19
C ASN A 98 8.81 -1.68 10.15
N PHE A 99 9.31 -2.62 9.36
CA PHE A 99 8.49 -3.31 8.35
C PHE A 99 7.29 -4.07 8.95
N PHE A 100 7.34 -4.45 10.23
CA PHE A 100 6.22 -5.02 10.97
C PHE A 100 5.02 -4.08 11.11
N GLU A 101 5.23 -2.79 11.03
CA GLU A 101 4.13 -1.83 11.10
C GLU A 101 3.11 -2.01 9.98
N TYR A 102 3.54 -2.52 8.82
CA TYR A 102 2.63 -2.90 7.74
C TYR A 102 1.75 -4.12 8.09
N GLN A 103 2.26 -5.03 8.92
CA GLN A 103 1.45 -6.15 9.41
C GLN A 103 0.36 -5.65 10.35
N MET A 104 0.71 -4.72 11.24
CA MET A 104 -0.25 -4.06 12.13
C MET A 104 -1.35 -3.34 11.33
N ASP A 105 -0.99 -2.64 10.24
CA ASP A 105 -1.97 -1.98 9.37
C ASP A 105 -2.99 -2.98 8.82
N LEU A 106 -2.51 -4.08 8.25
CA LEU A 106 -3.35 -5.11 7.67
C LEU A 106 -4.23 -5.78 8.72
N GLU A 107 -3.66 -6.17 9.86
CA GLU A 107 -4.38 -6.78 10.98
C GLU A 107 -5.48 -5.85 11.49
N THR A 108 -5.16 -4.57 11.69
CA THR A 108 -6.13 -3.58 12.15
C THR A 108 -7.31 -3.41 11.17
N ILE A 109 -7.04 -3.38 9.87
CA ILE A 109 -8.10 -3.26 8.86
C ILE A 109 -8.98 -4.52 8.85
N LEU A 110 -8.37 -5.71 8.84
CA LEU A 110 -9.10 -6.97 8.79
C LEU A 110 -9.97 -7.17 10.03
N GLU A 111 -9.47 -6.82 11.21
CA GLU A 111 -10.25 -6.91 12.46
C GLU A 111 -11.36 -5.86 12.51
N ASN A 112 -11.10 -4.63 12.07
CA ASN A 112 -12.11 -3.57 12.04
C ASN A 112 -13.27 -3.89 11.08
N LEU A 113 -12.98 -4.60 9.99
CA LEU A 113 -13.97 -5.00 8.99
C LEU A 113 -14.44 -6.45 9.17
N LYS A 114 -14.14 -7.09 10.30
CA LYS A 114 -14.41 -8.50 10.52
C LYS A 114 -15.86 -8.87 10.23
N ASP A 115 -16.81 -8.17 10.85
CA ASP A 115 -18.24 -8.44 10.67
C ASP A 115 -18.69 -8.29 9.19
N THR A 116 -18.03 -7.39 8.44
CA THR A 116 -18.29 -7.19 7.00
C THR A 116 -17.69 -8.29 6.15
N LEU A 117 -16.56 -8.85 6.56
CA LEU A 117 -15.77 -9.81 5.78
C LEU A 117 -15.99 -11.28 6.17
N ASP A 118 -16.52 -11.58 7.37
CA ASP A 118 -16.49 -12.93 7.95
C ASP A 118 -17.32 -13.97 7.19
N ASN A 119 -18.37 -13.58 6.54
CA ASN A 119 -19.27 -14.50 5.84
C ASN A 119 -18.83 -14.86 4.42
N ARG A 120 -17.65 -14.40 3.99
CA ARG A 120 -17.20 -14.56 2.60
C ARG A 120 -15.77 -15.08 2.53
N PRO A 121 -15.46 -15.94 1.56
CA PRO A 121 -14.08 -16.34 1.30
C PRO A 121 -13.20 -15.10 1.04
N LYS A 122 -12.07 -15.00 1.73
CA LYS A 122 -11.11 -13.93 1.54
C LYS A 122 -10.00 -14.38 0.58
N ILE A 123 -9.71 -13.54 -0.40
CA ILE A 123 -8.70 -13.77 -1.44
C ILE A 123 -7.68 -12.66 -1.35
N LEU A 124 -6.42 -13.02 -1.20
CA LEU A 124 -5.33 -12.05 -1.22
C LEU A 124 -4.89 -11.78 -2.65
N PHE A 125 -4.91 -10.52 -3.06
CA PHE A 125 -4.28 -10.05 -4.30
C PHE A 125 -3.21 -9.03 -3.94
N SER A 126 -1.94 -9.31 -4.24
CA SER A 126 -0.84 -8.48 -3.79
C SER A 126 0.16 -8.20 -4.91
N HIS A 127 0.66 -6.96 -4.94
CA HIS A 127 1.63 -6.50 -5.92
C HIS A 127 2.91 -6.00 -5.27
N SER A 128 4.07 -6.35 -5.86
CA SER A 128 5.38 -5.81 -5.47
C SER A 128 5.64 -5.88 -3.96
N MET A 129 5.83 -4.74 -3.27
CA MET A 129 6.00 -4.65 -1.81
C MET A 129 4.81 -5.27 -1.05
N GLY A 130 3.58 -5.08 -1.55
CA GLY A 130 2.39 -5.73 -0.99
C GLY A 130 2.52 -7.26 -1.00
N GLY A 131 3.20 -7.83 -1.99
CA GLY A 131 3.49 -9.26 -2.05
C GLY A 131 4.42 -9.74 -0.92
N CYS A 132 5.41 -8.94 -0.56
CA CYS A 132 6.27 -9.22 0.59
C CYS A 132 5.47 -9.16 1.92
N ILE A 133 4.63 -8.14 2.07
CA ILE A 133 3.78 -7.97 3.26
C ILE A 133 2.77 -9.11 3.35
N GLY A 134 2.09 -9.43 2.25
CA GLY A 134 1.09 -10.48 2.18
C GLY A 134 1.65 -11.87 2.45
N LEU A 135 2.81 -12.22 1.86
CA LEU A 135 3.48 -13.49 2.16
C LEU A 135 3.80 -13.64 3.65
N ARG A 136 4.34 -12.57 4.26
CA ARG A 136 4.65 -12.57 5.68
C ARG A 136 3.41 -12.75 6.57
N TYR A 137 2.28 -12.19 6.16
CA TYR A 137 1.01 -12.39 6.82
C TYR A 137 0.57 -13.86 6.73
N LEU A 138 0.57 -14.44 5.52
CA LEU A 138 0.16 -15.81 5.26
C LEU A 138 0.98 -16.88 6.01
N LEU A 139 2.24 -16.58 6.34
CA LEU A 139 3.07 -17.48 7.14
C LEU A 139 2.61 -17.59 8.61
N ARG A 140 1.72 -16.70 9.07
CA ARG A 140 1.28 -16.61 10.46
C ARG A 140 -0.23 -16.82 10.61
N ASP A 141 -0.98 -16.67 9.54
CA ASP A 141 -2.44 -16.63 9.58
C ASP A 141 -3.05 -17.33 8.35
N ASN A 142 -4.15 -18.03 8.58
CA ASN A 142 -4.89 -18.80 7.56
C ASN A 142 -6.20 -18.11 7.13
N THR A 143 -6.31 -16.80 7.30
CA THR A 143 -7.50 -16.01 6.96
C THR A 143 -7.90 -16.13 5.49
N PHE A 144 -6.91 -16.27 4.59
CA PHE A 144 -7.14 -16.25 3.15
C PHE A 144 -7.34 -17.66 2.58
N LYS A 145 -8.40 -17.81 1.77
CA LYS A 145 -8.70 -19.05 1.04
C LYS A 145 -7.70 -19.33 -0.08
N CYS A 146 -7.24 -18.27 -0.74
CA CYS A 146 -6.18 -18.33 -1.73
C CYS A 146 -5.46 -16.98 -1.84
N SER A 147 -4.31 -16.98 -2.51
CA SER A 147 -3.49 -15.80 -2.69
C SER A 147 -2.94 -15.70 -4.11
N ILE A 148 -2.93 -14.49 -4.65
CA ILE A 148 -2.42 -14.14 -5.97
C ILE A 148 -1.31 -13.12 -5.79
N PHE A 149 -0.13 -13.41 -6.32
CA PHE A 149 1.03 -12.53 -6.26
C PHE A 149 1.38 -12.03 -7.66
N SER A 150 1.32 -10.72 -7.84
CA SER A 150 1.72 -10.03 -9.06
C SER A 150 3.09 -9.37 -8.85
N ALA A 151 4.11 -9.85 -9.55
CA ALA A 151 5.48 -9.35 -9.47
C ALA A 151 5.96 -9.07 -8.03
N PRO A 152 5.86 -10.05 -7.09
CA PRO A 152 6.10 -9.81 -5.68
C PRO A 152 7.57 -9.47 -5.39
N LEU A 153 7.80 -8.55 -4.48
CA LEU A 153 9.14 -8.18 -4.02
C LEU A 153 9.63 -9.19 -2.97
N TRP A 154 10.12 -10.35 -3.40
CA TRP A 154 10.65 -11.39 -2.49
C TRP A 154 12.16 -11.36 -2.34
N GLY A 155 12.83 -10.45 -3.04
CA GLY A 155 14.26 -10.25 -2.95
C GLY A 155 14.68 -8.98 -3.68
N LEU A 156 15.89 -8.53 -3.38
CA LEU A 156 16.52 -7.43 -4.09
C LEU A 156 17.63 -8.00 -4.98
N PRO A 157 17.84 -7.44 -6.18
CA PRO A 157 18.94 -7.86 -7.07
C PRO A 157 20.29 -7.31 -6.57
N VAL A 158 20.58 -7.60 -5.30
CA VAL A 158 21.79 -7.14 -4.61
C VAL A 158 22.47 -8.34 -3.98
N SER A 159 23.79 -8.47 -4.13
CA SER A 159 24.51 -9.59 -3.55
C SER A 159 24.45 -9.57 -2.01
N GLU A 160 24.46 -10.75 -1.39
CA GLU A 160 24.48 -10.88 0.07
C GLU A 160 25.68 -10.16 0.70
N PHE A 161 26.81 -10.16 0.02
CA PHE A 161 27.99 -9.42 0.44
C PHE A 161 27.73 -7.91 0.51
N THR A 162 27.08 -7.34 -0.51
CA THR A 162 26.70 -5.92 -0.51
C THR A 162 25.71 -5.61 0.61
N ILE A 163 24.72 -6.47 0.83
CA ILE A 163 23.74 -6.34 1.89
C ILE A 163 24.41 -6.36 3.26
N SER A 164 25.36 -7.28 3.50
CA SER A 164 26.08 -7.40 4.77
C SER A 164 26.89 -6.15 5.15
N ILE A 165 27.34 -5.39 4.15
CA ILE A 165 28.03 -4.12 4.35
C ILE A 165 27.03 -2.97 4.55
N LEU A 166 25.97 -2.94 3.78
CA LEU A 166 25.00 -1.82 3.80
C LEU A 166 24.15 -1.80 5.08
N ILE A 167 23.76 -2.97 5.61
CA ILE A 167 22.94 -3.05 6.83
C ILE A 167 23.57 -2.32 8.01
N PRO A 168 24.83 -2.60 8.41
CA PRO A 168 25.45 -1.88 9.55
C PRO A 168 25.61 -0.38 9.28
N ILE A 169 25.89 0.02 8.04
CA ILE A 169 26.00 1.45 7.67
C ILE A 169 24.64 2.15 7.85
N PHE A 170 23.56 1.55 7.36
CA PHE A 170 22.22 2.11 7.53
C PHE A 170 21.78 2.12 9.00
N ASN A 171 22.06 1.06 9.75
CA ASN A 171 21.75 1.02 11.18
C ASN A 171 22.49 2.11 11.95
N LEU A 172 23.75 2.37 11.63
CA LEU A 172 24.52 3.47 12.21
C LEU A 172 23.90 4.83 11.84
N ALA A 173 23.57 5.05 10.57
CA ALA A 173 22.90 6.27 10.13
C ALA A 173 21.56 6.49 10.85
N ILE A 174 20.75 5.43 11.02
CA ILE A 174 19.50 5.50 11.75
C ILE A 174 19.74 5.85 13.23
N SER A 175 20.74 5.25 13.87
CA SER A 175 21.09 5.56 15.28
C SER A 175 21.56 6.99 15.47
N MET A 176 22.13 7.60 14.44
CA MET A 176 22.53 9.01 14.40
C MET A 176 21.37 9.98 14.07
N GLY A 177 20.12 9.49 14.00
CA GLY A 177 18.96 10.31 13.69
C GLY A 177 18.77 10.63 12.20
N LEU A 178 19.57 10.02 11.31
CA LEU A 178 19.51 10.23 9.86
C LEU A 178 18.47 9.37 9.15
N GLY A 179 17.67 8.59 9.86
CA GLY A 179 16.68 7.67 9.29
C GLY A 179 15.56 8.32 8.45
N LEU A 180 15.37 9.65 8.60
CA LEU A 180 14.43 10.45 7.82
C LEU A 180 15.10 11.23 6.68
N VAL A 181 16.41 11.18 6.60
CA VAL A 181 17.13 11.79 5.48
C VAL A 181 16.84 10.94 4.25
N ALA A 182 16.13 11.50 3.28
CA ALA A 182 15.96 10.85 2.00
C ALA A 182 17.36 10.61 1.41
N TYR A 183 17.72 9.36 1.26
CA TYR A 183 18.99 9.00 0.62
C TYR A 183 18.99 9.62 -0.77
N PRO A 184 19.97 10.50 -1.10
CA PRO A 184 20.07 11.14 -2.40
C PRO A 184 20.58 10.14 -3.44
N TYR A 185 19.96 8.95 -3.48
CA TYR A 185 20.28 7.98 -4.51
C TYR A 185 19.64 8.50 -5.81
N LYS A 186 20.43 9.20 -6.59
CA LYS A 186 20.19 9.38 -8.01
C LYS A 186 20.32 8.03 -8.70
N ILE A 187 19.39 7.12 -8.44
CA ILE A 187 19.08 6.12 -9.44
C ILE A 187 18.44 6.94 -10.56
N ASP A 188 19.16 7.11 -11.66
CA ASP A 188 18.59 7.61 -12.90
C ASP A 188 17.36 6.75 -13.23
N GLY A 189 16.19 7.22 -12.88
CA GLY A 189 14.92 6.49 -12.99
C GLY A 189 13.96 6.67 -11.82
N PHE A 190 14.42 7.00 -10.62
CA PHE A 190 13.58 7.00 -9.41
C PHE A 190 13.07 8.36 -8.94
N ASN A 191 13.42 9.44 -9.60
CA ASN A 191 12.81 10.74 -9.31
C ASN A 191 11.49 10.89 -10.10
N ILE A 192 10.50 10.08 -9.73
CA ILE A 192 9.17 10.03 -10.38
C ILE A 192 8.49 11.40 -10.38
N LEU A 193 8.78 12.24 -9.39
CA LEU A 193 8.18 13.56 -9.23
C LEU A 193 8.79 14.63 -10.15
N THR A 194 9.97 14.40 -10.68
CA THR A 194 10.71 15.41 -11.48
C THR A 194 11.04 14.97 -12.89
N LYS A 195 10.82 13.71 -13.25
CA LYS A 195 11.04 13.23 -14.62
C LYS A 195 9.86 13.58 -15.52
N PRO A 196 10.14 14.07 -16.74
CA PRO A 196 9.10 14.16 -17.78
C PRO A 196 8.43 12.79 -17.98
N PHE A 197 7.14 12.82 -18.26
CA PHE A 197 6.33 11.60 -18.42
C PHE A 197 6.89 10.63 -19.45
N GLU A 198 7.41 11.15 -20.55
CA GLU A 198 7.98 10.38 -21.65
C GLU A 198 9.16 9.49 -21.22
N LYS A 199 9.82 9.86 -20.10
CA LYS A 199 10.93 9.12 -19.52
C LYS A 199 10.51 8.22 -18.36
N ASN A 200 9.20 8.11 -18.08
CA ASN A 200 8.71 7.25 -17.01
C ASN A 200 8.73 5.79 -17.46
N VAL A 201 9.43 4.95 -16.70
CA VAL A 201 9.55 3.52 -16.98
C VAL A 201 8.50 2.67 -16.27
N LEU A 202 7.73 3.25 -15.33
CA LEU A 202 6.78 2.52 -14.49
C LEU A 202 5.37 2.47 -15.08
N THR A 203 4.96 3.49 -15.81
CA THR A 203 3.64 3.54 -16.44
C THR A 203 3.63 4.48 -17.62
N LYS A 204 2.81 4.17 -18.62
CA LYS A 204 2.50 5.03 -19.75
C LYS A 204 1.16 5.76 -19.61
N ASN A 205 0.47 5.56 -18.48
CA ASN A 205 -0.79 6.21 -18.22
C ASN A 205 -0.57 7.49 -17.39
N LEU A 206 -0.82 8.65 -18.01
CA LEU A 206 -0.66 9.98 -17.40
C LEU A 206 -1.45 10.15 -16.10
N SER A 207 -2.63 9.53 -15.98
CA SER A 207 -3.47 9.64 -14.80
C SER A 207 -2.88 8.99 -13.55
N LEU A 208 -1.84 8.17 -13.70
CA LEU A 208 -1.22 7.39 -12.61
C LEU A 208 0.10 7.99 -12.09
N ILE A 209 0.50 9.17 -12.56
CA ILE A 209 1.84 9.72 -12.27
C ILE A 209 1.89 10.66 -11.07
N HIS A 210 0.79 11.24 -10.68
CA HIS A 210 0.77 12.45 -9.85
C HIS A 210 0.14 12.26 -8.46
N ILE A 211 0.47 11.18 -7.78
CA ILE A 211 0.07 11.13 -6.36
C ILE A 211 1.25 10.97 -5.44
#